data_8b17913bd6b8faa521eb08efa305b9cd
#
_entry.id   8b17913bd6b8faa521eb08efa305b9cd
#
_cell.length_a   1.000
_cell.length_b   1.000
_cell.length_c   1.000
_cell.angle_alpha   90.00
_cell.angle_beta   90.00
_cell.angle_gamma   90.00
#
_symmetry.space_group_name_H-M   'P 1'
#
loop_
_entity.id
_entity.type
_entity.pdbx_description
1 polymer ?
#
loop_
_entity_poly.entity_id
_entity_poly.type
_entity_poly.pdbx_seq_one_letter_code
_entity_poly.pdbx_strand_id
1 'polypeptide(L)'
;MEKIIKNGKLVTDSEIFDADILIRDEKIVAVGKEFNESNAEIIDASGKLVLPGGVDAHVHLDLPMPGTVSSDDHYTGTKAAAFGGTTTVIDFANHDLPSLIDSFNVWQEKALPNVAIDYGIHQNFTRFNENTLKE
;
A
#
# COMPACT_ATOMS: atom_id res chain seq x y z
N MET A 1 13.42 -12.63 8.20
CA MET A 1 14.17 -11.62 9.00
C MET A 1 13.27 -11.18 10.16
N GLU A 2 13.81 -11.09 11.37
CA GLU A 2 13.01 -10.66 12.52
C GLU A 2 13.30 -9.21 12.89
N LYS A 3 12.26 -8.48 13.24
CA LYS A 3 12.34 -7.08 13.72
C LYS A 3 11.46 -6.92 14.94
N ILE A 4 11.89 -6.08 15.86
CA ILE A 4 11.09 -5.69 17.01
C ILE A 4 11.01 -4.16 17.06
N ILE A 5 9.80 -3.64 17.02
CA ILE A 5 9.54 -2.22 17.31
C ILE A 5 9.33 -2.12 18.82
N LYS A 6 10.21 -1.38 19.53
CA LYS A 6 10.20 -1.26 20.98
C LYS A 6 9.86 0.14 21.46
N ASN A 7 9.34 0.20 22.68
CA ASN A 7 9.12 1.45 23.43
C ASN A 7 8.13 2.42 22.78
N GLY A 8 7.38 1.99 21.80
CA GLY A 8 6.38 2.83 21.13
C GLY A 8 5.05 2.85 21.87
N LYS A 9 4.24 3.84 21.57
CA LYS A 9 2.85 3.90 21.97
C LYS A 9 1.99 3.48 20.76
N LEU A 10 1.40 2.30 20.85
CA LEU A 10 0.58 1.74 19.78
C LEU A 10 -0.78 2.44 19.77
N VAL A 11 -1.23 2.77 18.57
CA VAL A 11 -2.54 3.39 18.33
C VAL A 11 -3.33 2.45 17.43
N THR A 12 -4.47 2.00 17.92
CA THR A 12 -5.45 1.20 17.17
C THR A 12 -6.73 2.01 16.95
N ASP A 13 -7.71 1.42 16.34
CA ASP A 13 -9.05 2.00 16.16
C ASP A 13 -9.83 2.20 17.46
N SER A 14 -9.43 1.51 18.53
CA SER A 14 -10.17 1.46 19.79
C SER A 14 -9.39 1.97 21.01
N GLU A 15 -8.06 1.92 20.97
CA GLU A 15 -7.25 2.24 22.15
C GLU A 15 -5.82 2.71 21.81
N ILE A 16 -5.18 3.33 22.81
CA ILE A 16 -3.76 3.72 22.77
C ILE A 16 -3.08 3.10 23.98
N PHE A 17 -2.05 2.30 23.75
CA PHE A 17 -1.36 1.58 24.82
C PHE A 17 0.13 1.37 24.53
N ASP A 18 0.91 1.09 25.59
CA ASP A 18 2.34 0.81 25.46
C ASP A 18 2.58 -0.68 25.22
N ALA A 19 3.15 -1.02 24.07
CA ALA A 19 3.56 -2.37 23.73
C ALA A 19 4.68 -2.36 22.68
N ASP A 20 5.35 -3.51 22.56
CA ASP A 20 6.30 -3.80 21.50
C ASP A 20 5.62 -4.64 20.41
N ILE A 21 6.15 -4.60 19.19
CA ILE A 21 5.66 -5.39 18.06
C ILE A 21 6.78 -6.29 17.58
N LEU A 22 6.53 -7.60 17.53
CA LEU A 22 7.41 -8.57 16.90
C LEU A 22 6.94 -8.82 15.45
N ILE A 23 7.84 -8.59 14.51
CA ILE A 23 7.63 -8.79 13.07
C ILE A 23 8.55 -9.92 12.61
N ARG A 24 8.00 -10.88 11.88
CA ARG A 24 8.72 -11.97 11.23
C ARG A 24 8.22 -12.11 9.81
N ASP A 25 9.18 -12.08 8.86
CA ASP A 25 8.87 -12.27 7.44
C ASP A 25 7.70 -11.39 6.97
N GLU A 26 7.80 -10.08 7.23
CA GLU A 26 6.83 -9.03 6.84
C GLU A 26 5.46 -9.11 7.54
N LYS A 27 5.31 -9.96 8.55
CA LYS A 27 4.05 -10.10 9.30
C LYS A 27 4.24 -9.78 10.78
N ILE A 28 3.27 -9.08 11.36
CA ILE A 28 3.16 -8.95 12.80
C ILE A 28 2.76 -10.32 13.37
N VAL A 29 3.66 -10.91 14.17
CA VAL A 29 3.42 -12.22 14.78
C VAL A 29 3.03 -12.12 16.25
N ALA A 30 3.38 -11.03 16.92
CA ALA A 30 2.96 -10.78 18.28
C ALA A 30 2.98 -9.28 18.62
N VAL A 31 2.09 -8.89 19.52
CA VAL A 31 2.05 -7.58 20.17
C VAL A 31 2.07 -7.84 21.68
N GLY A 32 2.98 -7.21 22.41
CA GLY A 32 3.13 -7.42 23.84
C GLY A 32 4.31 -6.68 24.40
N LYS A 33 4.92 -7.21 25.47
CA LYS A 33 6.14 -6.65 26.05
C LYS A 33 7.20 -7.73 26.21
N GLU A 34 8.46 -7.28 26.29
CA GLU A 34 9.60 -8.15 26.63
C GLU A 34 9.92 -9.26 25.61
N PHE A 35 9.84 -8.94 24.32
CA PHE A 35 10.38 -9.84 23.31
C PHE A 35 11.92 -9.90 23.40
N ASN A 36 12.48 -11.11 23.55
CA ASN A 36 13.91 -11.40 23.72
C ASN A 36 14.47 -12.19 22.53
N GLU A 37 14.20 -11.76 21.32
CA GLU A 37 14.78 -12.38 20.13
C GLU A 37 16.20 -11.86 19.91
N SER A 38 17.19 -12.69 20.20
CA SER A 38 18.62 -12.31 20.25
C SER A 38 19.18 -11.83 18.90
N ASN A 39 18.52 -12.16 17.78
CA ASN A 39 18.96 -11.83 16.43
C ASN A 39 18.04 -10.85 15.70
N ALA A 40 17.02 -10.29 16.38
CA ALA A 40 16.11 -9.36 15.78
C ALA A 40 16.73 -7.95 15.63
N GLU A 41 16.42 -7.30 14.52
CA GLU A 41 16.68 -5.88 14.36
C GLU A 41 15.76 -5.08 15.30
N ILE A 42 16.34 -4.24 16.15
CA ILE A 42 15.57 -3.40 17.08
C ILE A 42 15.32 -2.03 16.46
N ILE A 43 14.05 -1.65 16.37
CA ILE A 43 13.60 -0.32 15.97
C ILE A 43 13.09 0.38 17.23
N ASP A 44 13.84 1.36 17.73
CA ASP A 44 13.43 2.13 18.92
C ASP A 44 12.40 3.20 18.52
N ALA A 45 11.20 3.07 19.05
CA ALA A 45 10.07 3.99 18.88
C ALA A 45 9.80 4.81 20.15
N SER A 46 10.80 5.01 21.03
CA SER A 46 10.65 5.80 22.25
C SER A 46 10.10 7.21 21.93
N GLY A 47 9.02 7.59 22.62
CA GLY A 47 8.35 8.87 22.44
C GLY A 47 7.56 9.02 21.13
N LYS A 48 7.40 7.93 20.35
CA LYS A 48 6.65 7.93 19.09
C LYS A 48 5.32 7.19 19.22
N LEU A 49 4.38 7.61 18.38
CA LEU A 49 3.18 6.81 18.11
C LEU A 49 3.49 5.80 17.01
N VAL A 50 3.03 4.58 17.20
CA VAL A 50 3.13 3.50 16.22
C VAL A 50 1.71 3.20 15.73
N LEU A 51 1.47 3.46 14.46
CA LEU A 51 0.18 3.29 13.80
C LEU A 51 0.29 2.27 12.68
N PRO A 52 -0.83 1.65 12.28
CA PRO A 52 -0.88 0.98 10.97
C PRO A 52 -0.54 1.96 9.86
N GLY A 53 0.10 1.49 8.80
CA GLY A 53 0.31 2.29 7.60
C GLY A 53 -1.01 2.78 7.01
N GLY A 54 -1.01 3.98 6.45
CA GLY A 54 -2.18 4.53 5.78
C GLY A 54 -2.54 3.72 4.52
N VAL A 55 -3.83 3.60 4.26
CA VAL A 55 -4.36 3.06 2.99
C VAL A 55 -5.04 4.21 2.26
N ASP A 56 -4.50 4.59 1.11
CA ASP A 56 -5.14 5.54 0.20
C ASP A 56 -5.90 4.77 -0.86
N ALA A 57 -7.22 4.74 -0.71
CA ALA A 57 -8.11 3.94 -1.55
C ALA A 57 -8.50 4.64 -2.87
N HIS A 58 -7.94 5.79 -3.18
CA HIS A 58 -8.29 6.54 -4.38
C HIS A 58 -7.15 7.43 -4.86
N VAL A 59 -6.29 6.89 -5.70
CA VAL A 59 -5.18 7.63 -6.32
C VAL A 59 -5.27 7.55 -7.85
N HIS A 60 -4.57 8.47 -8.51
CA HIS A 60 -4.37 8.45 -9.95
C HIS A 60 -2.89 8.70 -10.27
N LEU A 61 -2.18 7.64 -10.59
CA LEU A 61 -0.76 7.67 -10.92
C LEU A 61 -0.55 7.44 -12.41
N ASP A 62 0.34 8.21 -13.03
CA ASP A 62 0.66 8.10 -14.46
C ASP A 62 -0.60 8.08 -15.35
N LEU A 63 -1.63 8.86 -14.91
CA LEU A 63 -2.93 8.92 -15.57
C LEU A 63 -2.86 9.75 -16.84
N PRO A 64 -3.17 9.18 -18.02
CA PRO A 64 -3.30 9.95 -19.25
C PRO A 64 -4.45 10.96 -19.17
N MET A 65 -4.16 12.20 -19.57
CA MET A 65 -5.12 13.29 -19.67
C MET A 65 -5.00 13.97 -21.04
N PRO A 66 -5.99 14.74 -21.50
CA PRO A 66 -5.89 15.44 -22.79
C PRO A 66 -4.66 16.35 -22.87
N GLY A 67 -3.69 15.96 -23.71
CA GLY A 67 -2.45 16.72 -23.95
C GLY A 67 -1.37 16.60 -22.88
N THR A 68 -1.54 15.74 -21.86
CA THR A 68 -0.58 15.54 -20.78
C THR A 68 -0.77 14.18 -20.09
N VAL A 69 -0.04 13.99 -19.01
CA VAL A 69 -0.19 12.88 -18.06
C VAL A 69 -0.09 13.46 -16.65
N SER A 70 -0.61 12.79 -15.63
CA SER A 70 -0.42 13.23 -14.24
C SER A 70 1.06 13.39 -13.91
N SER A 71 1.40 14.34 -13.03
CA SER A 71 2.80 14.68 -12.72
C SER A 71 3.57 13.55 -12.07
N ASP A 72 2.90 12.73 -11.28
CA ASP A 72 3.51 11.58 -10.61
C ASP A 72 3.27 10.31 -11.42
N ASP A 73 4.37 9.60 -11.69
CA ASP A 73 4.35 8.21 -12.14
C ASP A 73 4.14 7.25 -10.95
N HIS A 74 4.06 5.96 -11.23
CA HIS A 74 3.86 4.95 -10.19
C HIS A 74 4.98 4.94 -9.14
N TYR A 75 6.24 5.18 -9.53
CA TYR A 75 7.35 5.18 -8.58
C TYR A 75 7.37 6.44 -7.72
N THR A 76 7.29 7.60 -8.33
CA THR A 76 7.40 8.88 -7.61
C THR A 76 6.22 9.09 -6.67
N GLY A 77 5.00 8.79 -7.12
CA GLY A 77 3.80 8.91 -6.30
C GLY A 77 3.77 7.91 -5.13
N THR A 78 4.06 6.63 -5.38
CA THR A 78 4.09 5.63 -4.30
C THR A 78 5.24 5.84 -3.33
N LYS A 79 6.37 6.35 -3.81
CA LYS A 79 7.48 6.77 -2.94
C LYS A 79 7.09 7.96 -2.05
N ALA A 80 6.44 8.97 -2.61
CA ALA A 80 5.93 10.10 -1.82
C ALA A 80 4.91 9.64 -0.77
N ALA A 81 4.01 8.72 -1.12
CA ALA A 81 3.06 8.10 -0.22
C ALA A 81 3.76 7.40 0.96
N ALA A 82 4.81 6.61 0.69
CA ALA A 82 5.63 5.96 1.71
C ALA A 82 6.24 6.95 2.69
N PHE A 83 6.80 8.07 2.21
CA PHE A 83 7.33 9.13 3.06
C PHE A 83 6.26 9.82 3.92
N GLY A 84 5.01 9.82 3.47
CA GLY A 84 3.84 10.30 4.23
C GLY A 84 3.27 9.29 5.21
N GLY A 85 3.79 8.04 5.23
CA GLY A 85 3.29 6.97 6.09
C GLY A 85 2.13 6.17 5.48
N THR A 86 1.80 6.39 4.20
CA THR A 86 0.88 5.53 3.44
C THR A 86 1.66 4.31 2.93
N THR A 87 1.15 3.12 3.23
CA THR A 87 1.80 1.85 2.87
C THR A 87 1.06 1.06 1.80
N THR A 88 -0.14 1.50 1.46
CA THR A 88 -0.97 0.89 0.42
C THR A 88 -1.72 1.97 -0.35
N VAL A 89 -1.69 1.89 -1.66
CA VAL A 89 -2.52 2.75 -2.53
C VAL A 89 -3.40 1.90 -3.44
N ILE A 90 -4.58 2.40 -3.79
CA ILE A 90 -5.48 1.76 -4.75
C ILE A 90 -5.76 2.75 -5.89
N ASP A 91 -5.24 2.43 -7.05
CA ASP A 91 -5.33 3.22 -8.27
C ASP A 91 -6.51 2.78 -9.14
N PHE A 92 -6.72 3.43 -10.27
CA PHE A 92 -7.80 3.14 -11.20
C PHE A 92 -7.26 2.76 -12.57
N ALA A 93 -7.52 1.53 -12.99
CA ALA A 93 -7.32 1.11 -14.37
C ALA A 93 -8.46 1.63 -15.25
N ASN A 94 -8.12 2.34 -16.32
CA ASN A 94 -9.10 2.79 -17.28
C ASN A 94 -9.57 1.61 -18.17
N HIS A 95 -10.86 1.65 -18.55
CA HIS A 95 -11.42 0.73 -19.52
C HIS A 95 -11.14 1.23 -20.95
N ASP A 96 -9.88 1.16 -21.36
CA ASP A 96 -9.44 1.71 -22.66
C ASP A 96 -9.54 0.70 -23.80
N LEU A 97 -9.43 -0.60 -23.49
CA LEU A 97 -9.53 -1.69 -24.46
C LEU A 97 -10.94 -2.32 -24.51
N PRO A 98 -11.28 -3.10 -25.54
CA PRO A 98 -12.57 -3.79 -25.62
C PRO A 98 -12.82 -4.77 -24.47
N SER A 99 -11.78 -5.43 -23.95
CA SER A 99 -11.81 -6.32 -22.80
C SER A 99 -11.44 -5.57 -21.52
N LEU A 100 -12.17 -5.85 -20.42
CA LEU A 100 -11.86 -5.36 -19.08
C LEU A 100 -10.58 -5.99 -18.56
N ILE A 101 -10.42 -7.29 -18.76
CA ILE A 101 -9.24 -8.06 -18.32
C ILE A 101 -7.98 -7.50 -19.01
N ASP A 102 -8.04 -7.27 -20.32
CA ASP A 102 -6.89 -6.71 -21.04
C ASP A 102 -6.56 -5.30 -20.56
N SER A 103 -7.58 -4.46 -20.33
CA SER A 103 -7.39 -3.13 -19.76
C SER A 103 -6.74 -3.18 -18.38
N PHE A 104 -7.20 -4.07 -17.52
CA PHE A 104 -6.62 -4.31 -16.19
C PHE A 104 -5.15 -4.75 -16.27
N ASN A 105 -4.86 -5.73 -17.15
CA ASN A 105 -3.52 -6.27 -17.30
C ASN A 105 -2.51 -5.22 -17.77
N VAL A 106 -2.90 -4.34 -18.70
CA VAL A 106 -2.04 -3.23 -19.15
C VAL A 106 -1.67 -2.32 -17.99
N TRP A 107 -2.62 -1.97 -17.12
CA TRP A 107 -2.34 -1.15 -15.95
C TRP A 107 -1.48 -1.88 -14.92
N GLN A 108 -1.76 -3.15 -14.67
CA GLN A 108 -0.99 -3.96 -13.75
C GLN A 108 0.47 -4.12 -14.21
N GLU A 109 0.71 -4.42 -15.48
CA GLU A 109 2.05 -4.56 -16.05
C GLU A 109 2.85 -3.24 -15.99
N LYS A 110 2.17 -2.12 -16.17
CA LYS A 110 2.77 -0.79 -16.07
C LYS A 110 3.13 -0.41 -14.63
N ALA A 111 2.27 -0.74 -13.67
CA ALA A 111 2.42 -0.33 -12.28
C ALA A 111 3.37 -1.23 -11.48
N LEU A 112 3.15 -2.54 -11.48
CA LEU A 112 3.80 -3.46 -10.54
C LEU A 112 5.34 -3.42 -10.54
N PRO A 113 6.05 -3.26 -11.66
CA PRO A 113 7.51 -3.15 -11.64
C PRO A 113 8.02 -1.85 -11.01
N ASN A 114 7.15 -0.86 -10.83
CA ASN A 114 7.53 0.52 -10.52
C ASN A 114 6.99 1.03 -9.17
N VAL A 115 6.18 0.26 -8.46
CA VAL A 115 5.61 0.71 -7.17
C VAL A 115 6.57 0.48 -6.01
N ALA A 116 6.61 1.40 -5.06
CA ALA A 116 7.46 1.36 -3.87
C ALA A 116 6.74 0.82 -2.62
N ILE A 117 5.42 0.69 -2.66
CA ILE A 117 4.55 0.20 -1.58
C ILE A 117 3.50 -0.75 -2.14
N ASP A 118 2.65 -1.31 -1.29
CA ASP A 118 1.55 -2.16 -1.72
C ASP A 118 0.60 -1.41 -2.66
N TYR A 119 0.18 -2.09 -3.71
CA TYR A 119 -0.60 -1.48 -4.78
C TYR A 119 -1.80 -2.34 -5.15
N GLY A 120 -2.97 -1.73 -5.13
CA GLY A 120 -4.22 -2.30 -5.61
C GLY A 120 -4.77 -1.53 -6.81
N ILE A 121 -5.73 -2.12 -7.52
CA ILE A 121 -6.35 -1.52 -8.69
C ILE A 121 -7.87 -1.65 -8.60
N HIS A 122 -8.57 -0.53 -8.72
CA HIS A 122 -9.98 -0.48 -9.09
C HIS A 122 -10.10 -0.50 -10.61
N GLN A 123 -10.96 -1.35 -11.15
CA GLN A 123 -11.23 -1.33 -12.59
C GLN A 123 -12.40 -0.40 -12.90
N ASN A 124 -12.15 0.64 -13.70
CA ASN A 124 -13.20 1.47 -14.27
C ASN A 124 -14.01 0.68 -15.30
N PHE A 125 -15.31 0.81 -15.24
CA PHE A 125 -16.25 0.14 -16.12
C PHE A 125 -17.06 1.17 -16.93
N THR A 126 -16.65 1.41 -18.17
CA THR A 126 -17.23 2.48 -19.02
C THR A 126 -18.06 1.96 -20.20
N ARG A 127 -17.94 0.68 -20.54
CA ARG A 127 -18.69 0.04 -21.63
C ARG A 127 -19.39 -1.20 -21.10
N PHE A 128 -20.68 -1.26 -21.35
CA PHE A 128 -21.53 -2.33 -20.90
C PHE A 128 -22.01 -3.19 -22.07
N ASN A 129 -21.61 -4.43 -22.13
CA ASN A 129 -22.02 -5.42 -23.11
C ASN A 129 -21.92 -6.84 -22.52
N GLU A 130 -22.46 -7.84 -23.25
CA GLU A 130 -22.47 -9.23 -22.75
C GLU A 130 -21.09 -9.81 -22.47
N ASN A 131 -20.05 -9.38 -23.19
CA ASN A 131 -18.69 -9.89 -22.98
C ASN A 131 -18.08 -9.31 -21.71
N THR A 132 -18.19 -7.99 -21.52
CA THR A 132 -17.65 -7.33 -20.31
C THR A 132 -18.38 -7.71 -19.03
N LEU A 133 -19.59 -8.27 -19.13
CA LEU A 133 -20.32 -8.85 -17.99
C LEU A 133 -19.80 -10.23 -17.55
N LYS A 134 -19.11 -10.93 -18.41
CA LYS A 134 -18.57 -12.28 -18.17
C LYS A 134 -17.12 -12.27 -17.70
N GLU A 135 -16.44 -11.16 -17.88
CA GLU A 135 -15.07 -10.89 -17.43
C GLU A 135 -15.04 -10.40 -15.98
#